data_1ae078b3974962f2bee6d9abb086062e
#
_entry.id   1ae078b3974962f2bee6d9abb086062e
#
_cell.length_a   1.000
_cell.length_b   1.000
_cell.length_c   1.000
_cell.angle_alpha   90.00
_cell.angle_beta   90.00
_cell.angle_gamma   90.00
#
_symmetry.space_group_name_H-M   'P 1'
#
loop_
_entity.id
_entity.type
_entity.pdbx_description
1 polymer ?
#
loop_
_entity_poly.entity_id
_entity_poly.type
_entity_poly.pdbx_seq_one_letter_code
_entity_poly.pdbx_strand_id
1 'polypeptide(L)'
;MMKLIECVPNFSEGRDEQKINKIVNHIGQVDQVTILDVDSGFDTNRTVVTLLGPPLAIAEAAYQGIKIASEIIDMTFHCGTHPRLGATDVCPFIPISGVSEEECIKISKKVAERVGEKLKIPTYLYEKSAKNSFRSKLPDIRKGEYEGLSKKLSDPKWKPDFGPSQMNKRSGATIIGCRDFLIAYNINLNTKDHRLATDIAFELREIGRSKRIPHPNSKNLLDGDIVRQKNGKPVKVPGLFKNIKAIGWYVDTYNRAQISINFNDYKTSTIHDVFDAACKLAEERGIRVTGSELVGLVPKEALLMAGIHYLKKQNRSTGIPNRDIIECAIQSLGLNDVVPFILEEKIMEYAAGIKNLANENIFDTKFLDELSSNKPAPGGGSAAALAGSIGAALCSMVAALSHEKKDMISNRPLMEDLGLKAQNLKDHLALLVAKDTRAFNRIIEANRLPSNTKEDQAIRSKKINSAIKNATEVPLETAKNCLKVIELANALVPKINPSSVSDVGVALEAGLAGLRGASLNVMINLVDITNQSYFEKIKKEVSSLIQKGERIHKISIENITKIMKKG
;
A
#
# COMPACT_ATOMS: atom_id res chain seq x y z
N MET A 1 -4.60 7.23 -8.21
CA MET A 1 -4.28 6.06 -7.38
C MET A 1 -5.48 5.11 -7.40
N MET A 2 -5.25 3.81 -7.60
CA MET A 2 -6.31 2.82 -7.57
C MET A 2 -6.82 2.67 -6.13
N LYS A 3 -8.15 2.69 -5.93
CA LYS A 3 -8.75 2.50 -4.60
C LYS A 3 -8.76 1.02 -4.26
N LEU A 4 -8.06 0.63 -3.19
CA LEU A 4 -7.95 -0.76 -2.76
C LEU A 4 -8.26 -0.91 -1.27
N ILE A 5 -9.10 -1.90 -0.96
CA ILE A 5 -9.37 -2.40 0.38
C ILE A 5 -8.97 -3.88 0.42
N GLU A 6 -8.26 -4.25 1.48
CA GLU A 6 -8.12 -5.64 1.88
C GLU A 6 -9.28 -6.04 2.78
N CYS A 7 -9.77 -7.25 2.62
CA CYS A 7 -10.70 -7.88 3.54
C CYS A 7 -10.22 -9.28 3.89
N VAL A 8 -10.25 -9.63 5.19
CA VAL A 8 -9.70 -10.88 5.68
C VAL A 8 -10.75 -11.64 6.51
N PRO A 9 -11.86 -12.10 5.88
CA PRO A 9 -12.87 -12.87 6.57
C PRO A 9 -12.30 -14.19 7.10
N ASN A 10 -12.72 -14.55 8.31
CA ASN A 10 -12.30 -15.76 8.99
C ASN A 10 -13.52 -16.64 9.22
N PHE A 11 -13.48 -17.84 8.65
CA PHE A 11 -14.57 -18.80 8.66
C PHE A 11 -14.28 -19.94 9.62
N SER A 12 -15.28 -20.39 10.37
CA SER A 12 -15.20 -21.52 11.31
C SER A 12 -15.33 -22.86 10.58
N GLU A 13 -14.44 -23.12 9.67
CA GLU A 13 -14.26 -24.36 8.94
C GLU A 13 -12.82 -24.46 8.47
N GLY A 14 -12.10 -25.50 8.78
CA GLY A 14 -10.71 -25.71 8.39
C GLY A 14 -10.38 -27.17 8.05
N ARG A 15 -11.41 -28.05 7.98
CA ARG A 15 -11.25 -29.48 7.79
C ARG A 15 -11.95 -30.00 6.54
N ASP A 16 -13.09 -29.40 6.18
CA ASP A 16 -13.91 -29.79 5.02
C ASP A 16 -13.54 -28.91 3.82
N GLU A 17 -12.63 -29.43 2.97
CA GLU A 17 -12.18 -28.72 1.76
C GLU A 17 -13.32 -28.37 0.80
N GLN A 18 -14.40 -29.18 0.75
CA GLN A 18 -15.54 -28.89 -0.13
C GLN A 18 -16.28 -27.64 0.33
N LYS A 19 -16.46 -27.47 1.64
CA LYS A 19 -17.06 -26.25 2.19
C LYS A 19 -16.15 -25.04 1.99
N ILE A 20 -14.86 -25.21 2.25
CA ILE A 20 -13.87 -24.13 2.05
C ILE A 20 -13.90 -23.68 0.59
N ASN A 21 -13.81 -24.62 -0.36
CA ASN A 21 -13.86 -24.32 -1.79
C ASN A 21 -15.17 -23.67 -2.23
N LYS A 22 -16.31 -24.03 -1.64
CA LYS A 22 -17.59 -23.35 -1.90
C LYS A 22 -17.56 -21.90 -1.47
N ILE A 23 -17.01 -21.59 -0.28
CA ILE A 23 -16.87 -20.21 0.22
C ILE A 23 -15.96 -19.42 -0.72
N VAL A 24 -14.79 -19.95 -1.03
CA VAL A 24 -13.77 -19.32 -1.89
C VAL A 24 -14.35 -19.05 -3.29
N ASN A 25 -15.06 -20.00 -3.88
CA ASN A 25 -15.67 -19.85 -5.20
C ASN A 25 -16.74 -18.76 -5.22
N HIS A 26 -17.62 -18.68 -4.20
CA HIS A 26 -18.63 -17.61 -4.14
C HIS A 26 -18.02 -16.22 -4.00
N ILE A 27 -16.94 -16.11 -3.24
CA ILE A 27 -16.15 -14.89 -3.13
C ILE A 27 -15.52 -14.53 -4.49
N GLY A 28 -14.89 -15.51 -5.16
CA GLY A 28 -14.19 -15.32 -6.43
C GLY A 28 -15.07 -15.01 -7.63
N GLN A 29 -16.40 -15.23 -7.52
CA GLN A 29 -17.37 -14.84 -8.55
C GLN A 29 -17.65 -13.33 -8.60
N VAL A 30 -17.20 -12.58 -7.60
CA VAL A 30 -17.39 -11.12 -7.58
C VAL A 30 -16.31 -10.46 -8.43
N ASP A 31 -16.73 -9.76 -9.48
CA ASP A 31 -15.82 -9.05 -10.39
C ASP A 31 -14.89 -8.10 -9.64
N GLN A 32 -13.65 -7.97 -10.13
CA GLN A 32 -12.61 -7.08 -9.59
C GLN A 32 -12.10 -7.45 -8.18
N VAL A 33 -12.46 -8.62 -7.67
CA VAL A 33 -11.91 -9.14 -6.42
C VAL A 33 -10.83 -10.17 -6.73
N THR A 34 -9.67 -10.00 -6.09
CA THR A 34 -8.58 -10.98 -6.14
C THR A 34 -8.48 -11.68 -4.79
N ILE A 35 -8.51 -13.01 -4.80
CA ILE A 35 -8.20 -13.82 -3.63
C ILE A 35 -6.68 -14.00 -3.62
N LEU A 36 -6.03 -13.47 -2.58
CA LEU A 36 -4.58 -13.47 -2.44
C LEU A 36 -4.06 -14.67 -1.68
N ASP A 37 -4.85 -15.15 -0.70
CA ASP A 37 -4.45 -16.27 0.15
C ASP A 37 -5.67 -16.98 0.74
N VAL A 38 -5.53 -18.29 0.98
CA VAL A 38 -6.50 -19.14 1.66
C VAL A 38 -5.73 -20.04 2.63
N ASP A 39 -5.72 -19.66 3.90
CA ASP A 39 -5.00 -20.36 4.96
C ASP A 39 -5.98 -21.15 5.83
N SER A 40 -5.91 -22.48 5.76
CA SER A 40 -6.78 -23.42 6.46
C SER A 40 -6.03 -24.17 7.55
N GLY A 41 -6.48 -24.01 8.80
CA GLY A 41 -5.92 -24.69 9.96
C GLY A 41 -6.78 -25.84 10.44
N PHE A 42 -6.30 -27.07 10.35
CA PHE A 42 -7.03 -28.28 10.76
C PHE A 42 -7.33 -28.31 12.28
N ASP A 43 -6.33 -28.01 13.12
CA ASP A 43 -6.48 -28.02 14.58
C ASP A 43 -7.35 -26.87 15.10
N THR A 44 -7.20 -25.72 14.50
CA THR A 44 -8.00 -24.52 14.78
C THR A 44 -9.42 -24.65 14.25
N ASN A 45 -9.63 -25.52 13.27
CA ASN A 45 -10.86 -25.69 12.49
C ASN A 45 -11.37 -24.32 11.97
N ARG A 46 -10.49 -23.63 11.25
CA ARG A 46 -10.70 -22.27 10.79
C ARG A 46 -9.98 -22.04 9.49
N THR A 47 -10.59 -21.27 8.59
CA THR A 47 -9.97 -20.77 7.35
C THR A 47 -9.96 -19.26 7.35
N VAL A 48 -8.82 -18.70 7.01
CA VAL A 48 -8.63 -17.26 6.77
C VAL A 48 -8.51 -17.05 5.28
N VAL A 49 -9.34 -16.17 4.71
CA VAL A 49 -9.29 -15.84 3.28
C VAL A 49 -8.88 -14.38 3.13
N THR A 50 -7.82 -14.10 2.40
CA THR A 50 -7.34 -12.74 2.15
C THR A 50 -7.80 -12.27 0.78
N LEU A 51 -8.57 -11.18 0.76
CA LEU A 51 -9.19 -10.58 -0.43
C LEU A 51 -8.64 -9.19 -0.66
N LEU A 52 -8.48 -8.81 -1.91
CA LEU A 52 -8.13 -7.44 -2.30
C LEU A 52 -8.96 -7.00 -3.51
N GLY A 53 -9.39 -5.74 -3.49
CA GLY A 53 -10.13 -5.15 -4.62
C GLY A 53 -10.69 -3.76 -4.32
N PRO A 54 -11.45 -3.19 -5.27
CA PRO A 54 -12.13 -1.91 -5.09
C PRO A 54 -13.17 -1.96 -3.96
N PRO A 55 -13.45 -0.81 -3.30
CA PRO A 55 -14.32 -0.74 -2.13
C PRO A 55 -15.68 -1.45 -2.25
N LEU A 56 -16.39 -1.24 -3.36
CA LEU A 56 -17.73 -1.83 -3.56
C LEU A 56 -17.67 -3.32 -3.87
N ALA A 57 -16.67 -3.76 -4.63
CA ALA A 57 -16.47 -5.17 -4.96
C ALA A 57 -16.09 -5.98 -3.70
N ILE A 58 -15.21 -5.45 -2.86
CA ILE A 58 -14.85 -6.07 -1.58
C ILE A 58 -16.02 -6.14 -0.61
N ALA A 59 -16.87 -5.11 -0.57
CA ALA A 59 -18.09 -5.14 0.26
C ALA A 59 -19.03 -6.25 -0.19
N GLU A 60 -19.22 -6.44 -1.48
CA GLU A 60 -20.03 -7.54 -2.05
C GLU A 60 -19.41 -8.91 -1.78
N ALA A 61 -18.11 -9.09 -2.03
CA ALA A 61 -17.40 -10.34 -1.79
C ALA A 61 -17.45 -10.78 -0.33
N ALA A 62 -17.25 -9.85 0.59
CA ALA A 62 -17.38 -10.10 2.03
C ALA A 62 -18.79 -10.56 2.40
N TYR A 63 -19.82 -9.90 1.85
CA TYR A 63 -21.21 -10.28 2.08
C TYR A 63 -21.53 -11.66 1.52
N GLN A 64 -21.09 -11.99 0.30
CA GLN A 64 -21.29 -13.30 -0.32
C GLN A 64 -20.59 -14.41 0.47
N GLY A 65 -19.35 -14.18 0.92
CA GLY A 65 -18.62 -15.10 1.79
C GLY A 65 -19.35 -15.37 3.11
N ILE A 66 -19.84 -14.33 3.79
CA ILE A 66 -20.62 -14.47 5.03
C ILE A 66 -21.92 -15.22 4.77
N LYS A 67 -22.61 -14.90 3.68
CA LYS A 67 -23.87 -15.55 3.29
C LYS A 67 -23.67 -17.05 3.10
N ILE A 68 -22.77 -17.47 2.22
CA ILE A 68 -22.56 -18.88 1.95
C ILE A 68 -22.06 -19.64 3.20
N ALA A 69 -21.16 -19.03 3.99
CA ALA A 69 -20.71 -19.63 5.24
C ALA A 69 -21.86 -19.88 6.21
N SER A 70 -22.83 -18.96 6.31
CA SER A 70 -24.01 -19.13 7.16
C SER A 70 -24.97 -20.25 6.70
N GLU A 71 -24.90 -20.59 5.42
CA GLU A 71 -25.72 -21.67 4.81
C GLU A 71 -25.10 -23.06 4.98
N ILE A 72 -23.73 -23.15 4.93
CA ILE A 72 -23.05 -24.46 4.88
C ILE A 72 -22.31 -24.83 6.16
N ILE A 73 -21.98 -23.86 7.02
CA ILE A 73 -21.33 -24.11 8.32
C ILE A 73 -22.42 -24.18 9.41
N ASP A 74 -22.37 -25.25 10.21
CA ASP A 74 -23.26 -25.40 11.36
C ASP A 74 -22.45 -25.34 12.66
N MET A 75 -22.57 -24.21 13.36
CA MET A 75 -21.85 -23.96 14.59
C MET A 75 -22.24 -24.87 15.75
N THR A 76 -23.40 -25.54 15.68
CA THR A 76 -23.83 -26.47 16.74
C THR A 76 -22.96 -27.74 16.82
N PHE A 77 -22.25 -28.07 15.73
CA PHE A 77 -21.32 -29.20 15.65
C PHE A 77 -19.86 -28.76 15.58
N HIS A 78 -19.59 -27.44 15.50
CA HIS A 78 -18.24 -26.94 15.31
C HIS A 78 -17.42 -27.03 16.61
N CYS A 79 -16.22 -27.62 16.51
CA CYS A 79 -15.19 -27.59 17.54
C CYS A 79 -13.81 -27.33 16.93
N GLY A 80 -13.01 -26.52 17.61
CA GLY A 80 -11.64 -26.16 17.24
C GLY A 80 -10.94 -25.45 18.40
N THR A 81 -9.62 -25.39 18.37
CA THR A 81 -8.82 -24.78 19.46
C THR A 81 -8.83 -23.25 19.41
N HIS A 82 -9.28 -22.66 18.29
CA HIS A 82 -9.32 -21.19 18.14
C HIS A 82 -10.64 -20.61 18.67
N PRO A 83 -10.60 -19.50 19.45
CA PRO A 83 -11.81 -18.81 19.90
C PRO A 83 -12.65 -18.31 18.70
N ARG A 84 -13.96 -18.52 18.74
CA ARG A 84 -14.88 -18.12 17.66
C ARG A 84 -16.27 -17.77 18.17
N LEU A 85 -16.98 -16.95 17.41
CA LEU A 85 -18.32 -16.48 17.77
C LEU A 85 -19.40 -16.97 16.80
N GLY A 86 -19.05 -17.31 15.57
CA GLY A 86 -19.99 -17.79 14.56
C GLY A 86 -19.31 -18.36 13.31
N ALA A 87 -20.13 -18.77 12.35
CA ALA A 87 -19.68 -19.37 11.08
C ALA A 87 -18.70 -18.47 10.31
N THR A 88 -18.99 -17.16 10.26
CA THR A 88 -17.98 -16.13 9.99
C THR A 88 -17.70 -15.43 11.31
N ASP A 89 -16.55 -15.73 11.90
CA ASP A 89 -16.19 -15.22 13.21
C ASP A 89 -15.85 -13.72 13.15
N VAL A 90 -14.95 -13.32 12.25
CA VAL A 90 -14.57 -11.93 12.06
C VAL A 90 -14.34 -11.61 10.59
N CYS A 91 -14.74 -10.41 10.17
CA CYS A 91 -14.57 -9.89 8.82
C CYS A 91 -14.01 -8.47 8.88
N PRO A 92 -12.68 -8.31 8.95
CA PRO A 92 -12.00 -7.02 8.95
C PRO A 92 -11.91 -6.41 7.55
N PHE A 93 -12.04 -5.09 7.48
CA PHE A 93 -11.76 -4.25 6.32
C PHE A 93 -10.56 -3.37 6.63
N ILE A 94 -9.61 -3.32 5.71
CA ILE A 94 -8.32 -2.64 5.88
C ILE A 94 -8.10 -1.71 4.69
N PRO A 95 -7.96 -0.38 4.87
CA PRO A 95 -7.64 0.52 3.77
C PRO A 95 -6.18 0.33 3.35
N ILE A 96 -5.93 0.06 2.05
CA ILE A 96 -4.60 -0.19 1.52
C ILE A 96 -4.08 0.98 0.67
N SER A 97 -4.85 1.41 -0.33
CA SER A 97 -4.42 2.45 -1.27
C SER A 97 -5.60 3.28 -1.75
N GLY A 98 -5.45 4.60 -1.79
CA GLY A 98 -6.45 5.53 -2.34
C GLY A 98 -7.81 5.55 -1.61
N VAL A 99 -7.92 4.93 -0.44
CA VAL A 99 -9.12 4.86 0.40
C VAL A 99 -8.80 5.45 1.76
N SER A 100 -9.64 6.38 2.25
CA SER A 100 -9.49 6.90 3.60
C SER A 100 -10.04 5.92 4.65
N GLU A 101 -9.57 6.09 5.89
CA GLU A 101 -10.08 5.32 7.03
C GLU A 101 -11.59 5.49 7.19
N GLU A 102 -12.10 6.73 7.08
CA GLU A 102 -13.53 7.02 7.18
C GLU A 102 -14.36 6.36 6.08
N GLU A 103 -13.83 6.29 4.86
CA GLU A 103 -14.46 5.57 3.75
C GLU A 103 -14.55 4.07 4.05
N CYS A 104 -13.46 3.49 4.56
CA CYS A 104 -13.40 2.08 4.94
C CYS A 104 -14.35 1.75 6.11
N ILE A 105 -14.42 2.60 7.13
CA ILE A 105 -15.38 2.49 8.24
C ILE A 105 -16.81 2.50 7.72
N LYS A 106 -17.15 3.40 6.79
CA LYS A 106 -18.52 3.46 6.21
C LYS A 106 -18.86 2.17 5.47
N ILE A 107 -17.91 1.60 4.74
CA ILE A 107 -18.11 0.35 4.00
C ILE A 107 -18.34 -0.81 4.96
N SER A 108 -17.49 -0.99 5.97
CA SER A 108 -17.63 -2.06 6.95
C SER A 108 -18.97 -1.99 7.70
N LYS A 109 -19.45 -0.79 8.04
CA LYS A 109 -20.76 -0.58 8.68
C LYS A 109 -21.92 -0.96 7.76
N LYS A 110 -21.87 -0.61 6.47
CA LYS A 110 -22.90 -1.00 5.48
C LYS A 110 -22.97 -2.51 5.31
N VAL A 111 -21.81 -3.20 5.27
CA VAL A 111 -21.78 -4.67 5.20
C VAL A 111 -22.36 -5.27 6.48
N ALA A 112 -22.01 -4.76 7.66
CA ALA A 112 -22.52 -5.22 8.95
C ALA A 112 -24.06 -5.06 9.04
N GLU A 113 -24.58 -3.92 8.61
CA GLU A 113 -26.02 -3.64 8.54
C GLU A 113 -26.72 -4.64 7.61
N ARG A 114 -26.21 -4.81 6.38
CA ARG A 114 -26.77 -5.75 5.40
C ARG A 114 -26.77 -7.20 5.90
N VAL A 115 -25.70 -7.64 6.57
CA VAL A 115 -25.61 -8.97 7.20
C VAL A 115 -26.66 -9.11 8.29
N GLY A 116 -26.77 -8.15 9.20
CA GLY A 116 -27.75 -8.17 10.28
C GLY A 116 -29.20 -8.19 9.76
N GLU A 117 -29.52 -7.37 8.76
CA GLU A 117 -30.86 -7.24 8.21
C GLU A 117 -31.26 -8.40 7.30
N LYS A 118 -30.40 -8.80 6.37
CA LYS A 118 -30.76 -9.79 5.34
C LYS A 118 -30.53 -11.23 5.79
N LEU A 119 -29.43 -11.49 6.51
CA LEU A 119 -29.10 -12.84 6.95
C LEU A 119 -29.57 -13.13 8.39
N LYS A 120 -30.09 -12.11 9.10
CA LYS A 120 -30.57 -12.25 10.49
C LYS A 120 -29.47 -12.81 11.43
N ILE A 121 -28.22 -12.41 11.20
CA ILE A 121 -27.08 -12.76 12.03
C ILE A 121 -26.79 -11.60 12.97
N PRO A 122 -26.73 -11.80 14.29
CA PRO A 122 -26.25 -10.78 15.23
C PRO A 122 -24.85 -10.28 14.84
N THR A 123 -24.68 -8.98 14.63
CA THR A 123 -23.44 -8.40 14.13
C THR A 123 -22.91 -7.34 15.08
N TYR A 124 -21.64 -7.48 15.46
CA TYR A 124 -20.92 -6.55 16.32
C TYR A 124 -19.88 -5.77 15.52
N LEU A 125 -19.86 -4.45 15.72
CA LEU A 125 -18.80 -3.60 15.17
C LEU A 125 -17.59 -3.60 16.12
N TYR A 126 -16.36 -3.64 15.54
CA TYR A 126 -15.13 -3.65 16.31
C TYR A 126 -14.07 -2.70 15.75
N GLU A 127 -12.99 -2.52 16.50
CA GLU A 127 -11.86 -1.62 16.24
C GLU A 127 -12.36 -0.21 15.85
N LYS A 128 -11.91 0.35 14.72
CA LYS A 128 -12.25 1.71 14.28
C LYS A 128 -13.73 1.91 13.94
N SER A 129 -14.47 0.84 13.68
CA SER A 129 -15.91 0.88 13.43
C SER A 129 -16.77 0.80 14.69
N ALA A 130 -16.17 0.45 15.83
CA ALA A 130 -16.89 0.23 17.09
C ALA A 130 -17.70 1.48 17.52
N LYS A 131 -18.93 1.26 17.96
CA LYS A 131 -19.77 2.31 18.57
C LYS A 131 -19.49 2.48 20.07
N ASN A 132 -19.02 1.43 20.73
CA ASN A 132 -18.84 1.36 22.17
C ASN A 132 -17.41 0.95 22.54
N SER A 133 -16.72 1.76 23.32
CA SER A 133 -15.33 1.53 23.72
C SER A 133 -15.11 0.24 24.51
N PHE A 134 -16.08 -0.17 25.35
CA PHE A 134 -15.95 -1.39 26.19
C PHE A 134 -15.95 -2.70 25.37
N ARG A 135 -16.40 -2.66 24.10
CA ARG A 135 -16.42 -3.80 23.18
C ARG A 135 -15.82 -3.43 21.82
N SER A 136 -14.79 -2.60 21.82
CA SER A 136 -14.06 -2.26 20.59
C SER A 136 -13.04 -3.32 20.22
N LYS A 137 -12.49 -4.05 21.18
CA LYS A 137 -11.46 -5.06 20.94
C LYS A 137 -12.04 -6.45 20.70
N LEU A 138 -11.48 -7.13 19.70
CA LEU A 138 -11.92 -8.48 19.30
C LEU A 138 -11.96 -9.49 20.47
N PRO A 139 -10.95 -9.60 21.36
CA PRO A 139 -11.00 -10.51 22.50
C PRO A 139 -12.15 -10.24 23.47
N ASP A 140 -12.52 -8.98 23.68
CA ASP A 140 -13.62 -8.61 24.57
C ASP A 140 -14.97 -9.06 23.99
N ILE A 141 -15.16 -8.90 22.67
CA ILE A 141 -16.38 -9.34 21.98
C ILE A 141 -16.46 -10.86 21.97
N ARG A 142 -15.35 -11.57 21.74
CA ARG A 142 -15.28 -13.05 21.71
C ARG A 142 -15.44 -13.70 23.10
N LYS A 143 -15.27 -12.95 24.19
CA LYS A 143 -15.33 -13.52 25.54
C LYS A 143 -16.60 -14.34 25.76
N GLY A 144 -16.44 -15.60 26.15
CA GLY A 144 -17.52 -16.58 26.29
C GLY A 144 -17.83 -17.38 25.03
N GLU A 145 -17.24 -17.00 23.90
CA GLU A 145 -17.31 -17.67 22.60
C GLU A 145 -18.72 -17.97 22.12
N TYR A 146 -18.88 -18.89 21.16
CA TYR A 146 -20.19 -19.31 20.65
C TYR A 146 -21.08 -19.90 21.76
N GLU A 147 -20.50 -20.66 22.71
CA GLU A 147 -21.19 -21.30 23.81
C GLU A 147 -21.81 -20.29 24.79
N GLY A 148 -21.16 -19.17 25.00
CA GLY A 148 -21.65 -18.08 25.85
C GLY A 148 -22.54 -17.07 25.14
N LEU A 149 -22.69 -17.18 23.82
CA LEU A 149 -23.34 -16.16 22.99
C LEU A 149 -24.82 -15.94 23.37
N SER A 150 -25.58 -17.01 23.65
CA SER A 150 -26.98 -16.90 24.04
C SER A 150 -27.17 -16.04 25.30
N LYS A 151 -26.33 -16.29 26.33
CA LYS A 151 -26.33 -15.49 27.58
C LYS A 151 -25.89 -14.06 27.31
N LYS A 152 -24.89 -13.86 26.44
CA LYS A 152 -24.42 -12.51 26.07
C LYS A 152 -25.52 -11.69 25.38
N LEU A 153 -26.24 -12.26 24.42
CA LEU A 153 -27.32 -11.60 23.70
C LEU A 153 -28.53 -11.24 24.57
N SER A 154 -28.71 -11.93 25.73
CA SER A 154 -29.74 -11.62 26.70
C SER A 154 -29.38 -10.40 27.58
N ASP A 155 -28.12 -9.98 27.62
CA ASP A 155 -27.69 -8.80 28.35
C ASP A 155 -27.87 -7.54 27.47
N PRO A 156 -28.69 -6.55 27.89
CA PRO A 156 -28.89 -5.31 27.12
C PRO A 156 -27.61 -4.56 26.77
N LYS A 157 -26.55 -4.69 27.58
CA LYS A 157 -25.24 -4.12 27.34
C LYS A 157 -24.57 -4.70 26.09
N TRP A 158 -24.89 -5.95 25.75
CA TRP A 158 -24.35 -6.67 24.61
C TRP A 158 -25.32 -6.74 23.43
N LYS A 159 -26.32 -5.85 23.38
CA LYS A 159 -27.18 -5.72 22.20
C LYS A 159 -26.32 -5.57 20.94
N PRO A 160 -26.55 -6.39 19.88
CA PRO A 160 -25.81 -6.27 18.62
C PRO A 160 -25.96 -4.87 17.99
N ASP A 161 -24.97 -4.45 17.23
CA ASP A 161 -25.05 -3.20 16.46
C ASP A 161 -26.08 -3.30 15.35
N PHE A 162 -26.22 -4.49 14.76
CA PHE A 162 -27.20 -4.83 13.73
C PHE A 162 -27.69 -6.28 13.89
N GLY A 163 -28.86 -6.56 13.36
CA GLY A 163 -29.49 -7.87 13.43
C GLY A 163 -30.23 -8.13 14.76
N PRO A 164 -30.77 -9.36 14.92
CA PRO A 164 -31.60 -9.72 16.07
C PRO A 164 -30.76 -9.90 17.35
N SER A 165 -31.35 -9.63 18.51
CA SER A 165 -30.80 -9.97 19.83
C SER A 165 -31.08 -11.42 20.23
N GLN A 166 -31.48 -12.26 19.30
CA GLN A 166 -31.65 -13.70 19.48
C GLN A 166 -30.50 -14.47 18.81
N MET A 167 -30.04 -15.53 19.45
CA MET A 167 -28.97 -16.35 18.93
C MET A 167 -29.41 -17.09 17.66
N ASN A 168 -28.70 -16.86 16.57
CA ASN A 168 -28.76 -17.74 15.42
C ASN A 168 -27.93 -18.98 15.73
N LYS A 169 -28.59 -20.11 16.07
CA LYS A 169 -27.89 -21.34 16.49
C LYS A 169 -26.94 -21.85 15.42
N ARG A 170 -27.32 -21.78 14.14
CA ARG A 170 -26.52 -22.33 13.06
C ARG A 170 -25.30 -21.43 12.74
N SER A 171 -25.50 -20.13 12.68
CA SER A 171 -24.46 -19.19 12.21
C SER A 171 -23.74 -18.46 13.35
N GLY A 172 -24.28 -18.47 14.58
CA GLY A 172 -23.74 -17.68 15.69
C GLY A 172 -23.90 -16.17 15.47
N ALA A 173 -22.83 -15.42 15.72
CA ALA A 173 -22.73 -13.99 15.48
C ALA A 173 -21.45 -13.67 14.70
N THR A 174 -21.42 -12.52 14.02
CA THR A 174 -20.28 -12.09 13.22
C THR A 174 -19.74 -10.75 13.71
N ILE A 175 -18.43 -10.58 13.70
CA ILE A 175 -17.73 -9.35 14.09
C ILE A 175 -17.20 -8.69 12.82
N ILE A 176 -17.61 -7.45 12.55
CA ILE A 176 -17.25 -6.73 11.32
C ILE A 176 -16.72 -5.34 11.67
N GLY A 177 -15.66 -4.89 11.01
CA GLY A 177 -15.15 -3.54 11.25
C GLY A 177 -13.91 -3.20 10.44
N CYS A 178 -13.51 -1.93 10.54
CA CYS A 178 -12.28 -1.41 9.98
C CYS A 178 -11.17 -1.49 11.01
N ARG A 179 -10.00 -1.97 10.60
CA ARG A 179 -8.78 -1.97 11.40
C ARG A 179 -7.57 -1.57 10.57
N ASP A 180 -6.49 -1.25 11.23
CA ASP A 180 -5.20 -1.06 10.57
C ASP A 180 -4.66 -2.39 10.05
N PHE A 181 -3.75 -2.29 9.08
CA PHE A 181 -3.07 -3.45 8.56
C PHE A 181 -2.20 -4.09 9.66
N LEU A 182 -2.35 -5.39 9.83
CA LEU A 182 -1.53 -6.17 10.75
C LEU A 182 -0.42 -6.85 9.96
N ILE A 183 0.84 -6.54 10.28
CA ILE A 183 1.99 -7.24 9.71
C ILE A 183 2.47 -8.27 10.72
N ALA A 184 2.48 -9.54 10.30
CA ALA A 184 3.12 -10.62 11.04
C ALA A 184 4.58 -10.75 10.57
N TYR A 185 5.51 -10.67 11.52
CA TYR A 185 6.93 -10.57 11.25
C TYR A 185 7.73 -11.36 12.26
N ASN A 186 8.66 -12.17 11.80
CA ASN A 186 9.51 -12.99 12.65
C ASN A 186 10.98 -12.61 12.46
N ILE A 187 11.73 -12.49 13.56
CA ILE A 187 13.17 -12.20 13.54
C ILE A 187 13.89 -13.47 13.99
N ASN A 188 14.81 -13.94 13.16
CA ASN A 188 15.57 -15.17 13.36
C ASN A 188 16.83 -14.92 14.19
N LEU A 189 17.10 -15.79 15.14
CA LEU A 189 18.27 -15.72 16.03
C LEU A 189 19.20 -16.91 15.81
N ASN A 190 20.52 -16.71 16.00
CA ASN A 190 21.53 -17.76 15.91
C ASN A 190 21.58 -18.67 17.15
N THR A 191 20.46 -18.91 17.79
CA THR A 191 20.33 -19.74 19.02
C THR A 191 19.12 -20.65 18.93
N LYS A 192 19.12 -21.75 19.67
CA LYS A 192 17.95 -22.62 19.92
C LYS A 192 17.19 -22.22 21.19
N ASP A 193 17.80 -21.39 22.04
CA ASP A 193 17.17 -20.98 23.29
C ASP A 193 16.06 -19.95 23.06
N HIS A 194 14.82 -20.43 23.05
CA HIS A 194 13.63 -19.59 22.91
C HIS A 194 13.44 -18.64 24.10
N ARG A 195 14.10 -18.87 25.27
CA ARG A 195 14.03 -17.96 26.42
C ARG A 195 14.74 -16.64 26.10
N LEU A 196 15.85 -16.68 25.35
CA LEU A 196 16.52 -15.47 24.88
C LEU A 196 15.63 -14.67 23.91
N ALA A 197 14.96 -15.36 22.98
CA ALA A 197 13.99 -14.73 22.10
C ALA A 197 12.82 -14.09 22.87
N THR A 198 12.31 -14.79 23.90
CA THR A 198 11.26 -14.30 24.80
C THR A 198 11.71 -13.08 25.60
N ASP A 199 12.95 -13.06 26.04
CA ASP A 199 13.53 -11.96 26.80
C ASP A 199 13.59 -10.68 25.95
N ILE A 200 14.04 -10.79 24.68
CA ILE A 200 14.04 -9.68 23.72
C ILE A 200 12.59 -9.25 23.38
N ALA A 201 11.70 -10.21 23.10
CA ALA A 201 10.31 -9.94 22.80
C ALA A 201 9.61 -9.09 23.89
N PHE A 202 9.95 -9.33 25.15
CA PHE A 202 9.39 -8.60 26.29
C PHE A 202 9.87 -7.16 26.40
N GLU A 203 11.01 -6.83 25.81
CA GLU A 203 11.48 -5.45 25.72
C GLU A 203 10.90 -4.71 24.50
N LEU A 204 10.66 -5.43 23.41
CA LEU A 204 10.09 -4.83 22.20
C LEU A 204 8.59 -4.51 22.34
N ARG A 205 7.79 -5.44 22.89
CA ARG A 205 6.32 -5.36 22.89
C ARG A 205 5.77 -4.27 23.83
N GLU A 206 4.66 -3.64 23.47
CA GLU A 206 4.05 -2.53 24.21
C GLU A 206 3.81 -2.82 25.70
N ILE A 207 3.26 -3.97 26.04
CA ILE A 207 2.97 -4.35 27.43
C ILE A 207 4.25 -4.52 28.27
N GLY A 208 5.39 -4.66 27.60
CA GLY A 208 6.69 -4.80 28.24
C GLY A 208 6.81 -6.06 29.11
N ARG A 209 7.46 -5.91 30.26
CA ARG A 209 7.85 -7.01 31.16
C ARG A 209 7.69 -6.63 32.63
N SER A 210 7.77 -7.63 33.51
CA SER A 210 8.04 -7.39 34.93
C SER A 210 9.50 -6.98 35.12
N LYS A 211 9.74 -5.92 35.89
CA LYS A 211 11.09 -5.47 36.23
C LYS A 211 11.84 -6.60 36.95
N ARG A 212 13.08 -6.82 36.56
CA ARG A 212 13.94 -7.85 37.17
C ARG A 212 15.29 -7.26 37.61
N ILE A 213 15.88 -7.84 38.60
CA ILE A 213 17.26 -7.61 39.00
C ILE A 213 18.09 -8.59 38.16
N PRO A 214 19.04 -8.14 37.31
CA PRO A 214 19.85 -9.05 36.50
C PRO A 214 20.60 -10.07 37.37
N HIS A 215 20.63 -11.33 36.94
CA HIS A 215 21.45 -12.35 37.57
C HIS A 215 22.93 -12.15 37.17
N PRO A 216 23.90 -12.15 38.11
CA PRO A 216 25.29 -11.84 37.80
C PRO A 216 25.93 -12.73 36.74
N ASN A 217 25.50 -13.98 36.64
CA ASN A 217 26.06 -14.99 35.74
C ASN A 217 25.18 -15.25 34.51
N SER A 218 24.19 -14.39 34.20
CA SER A 218 23.32 -14.57 33.05
C SER A 218 23.05 -13.24 32.34
N LYS A 219 23.12 -13.27 31.01
CA LYS A 219 22.68 -12.17 30.15
C LYS A 219 21.18 -12.19 29.86
N ASN A 220 20.48 -13.29 30.22
CA ASN A 220 19.04 -13.41 30.05
C ASN A 220 18.35 -12.82 31.29
N LEU A 221 17.63 -11.71 31.10
CA LEU A 221 16.92 -11.07 32.23
C LEU A 221 15.81 -11.94 32.82
N LEU A 222 15.37 -13.00 32.14
CA LEU A 222 14.38 -13.96 32.68
C LEU A 222 14.96 -14.80 33.82
N ASP A 223 16.29 -14.87 33.97
CA ASP A 223 16.96 -15.57 35.08
C ASP A 223 17.06 -14.71 36.35
N GLY A 224 16.82 -13.42 36.26
CA GLY A 224 16.86 -12.49 37.36
C GLY A 224 15.58 -12.49 38.21
N ASP A 225 15.67 -11.99 39.43
CA ASP A 225 14.57 -11.90 40.38
C ASP A 225 13.57 -10.82 40.03
N ILE A 226 12.27 -11.12 40.18
CA ILE A 226 11.19 -10.17 39.92
C ILE A 226 11.12 -9.13 41.01
N VAL A 227 11.26 -7.86 40.70
CA VAL A 227 11.04 -6.74 41.59
C VAL A 227 9.54 -6.60 41.88
N ARG A 228 9.17 -6.63 43.18
CA ARG A 228 7.77 -6.53 43.62
C ARG A 228 7.51 -5.25 44.40
N GLN A 229 6.27 -4.74 44.24
CA GLN A 229 5.74 -3.65 45.06
C GLN A 229 5.44 -4.14 46.50
N LYS A 230 5.19 -3.22 47.43
CA LYS A 230 4.78 -3.54 48.82
C LYS A 230 3.54 -4.46 48.90
N ASN A 231 2.66 -4.43 47.90
CA ASN A 231 1.47 -5.27 47.80
C ASN A 231 1.73 -6.65 47.16
N GLY A 232 3.00 -7.03 46.93
CA GLY A 232 3.41 -8.29 46.31
C GLY A 232 3.28 -8.34 44.77
N LYS A 233 2.67 -7.35 44.11
CA LYS A 233 2.54 -7.32 42.65
C LYS A 233 3.88 -6.98 41.97
N PRO A 234 4.19 -7.59 40.79
CA PRO A 234 5.38 -7.23 40.03
C PRO A 234 5.37 -5.76 39.60
N VAL A 235 6.49 -5.09 39.69
CA VAL A 235 6.71 -3.79 39.06
C VAL A 235 6.77 -4.02 37.55
N LYS A 236 5.96 -3.28 36.80
CA LYS A 236 5.94 -3.37 35.31
C LYS A 236 6.84 -2.31 34.69
N VAL A 237 7.53 -2.70 33.62
CA VAL A 237 8.30 -1.81 32.77
C VAL A 237 7.66 -1.90 31.36
N PRO A 238 7.25 -0.78 30.76
CA PRO A 238 6.71 -0.79 29.40
C PRO A 238 7.80 -1.20 28.42
N GLY A 239 7.41 -1.72 27.27
CA GLY A 239 8.36 -2.02 26.20
C GLY A 239 8.69 -0.79 25.35
N LEU A 240 9.57 -0.99 24.41
CA LEU A 240 10.13 0.08 23.57
C LEU A 240 9.13 0.61 22.54
N PHE A 241 8.22 -0.24 22.05
CA PHE A 241 7.36 0.09 20.93
C PHE A 241 5.88 -0.02 21.28
N LYS A 242 5.09 0.95 20.82
CA LYS A 242 3.63 0.93 20.88
C LYS A 242 3.05 0.08 19.75
N ASN A 243 1.84 -0.43 19.95
CA ASN A 243 1.12 -1.24 18.95
C ASN A 243 1.88 -2.50 18.48
N ILE A 244 2.81 -2.99 19.31
CA ILE A 244 3.58 -4.22 19.09
C ILE A 244 3.16 -5.29 20.07
N LYS A 245 2.87 -6.48 19.53
CA LYS A 245 2.81 -7.72 20.32
C LYS A 245 3.97 -8.59 19.90
N ALA A 246 4.70 -9.17 20.88
CA ALA A 246 5.81 -10.04 20.58
C ALA A 246 5.92 -11.17 21.60
N ILE A 247 6.34 -12.35 21.11
CA ILE A 247 6.69 -13.54 21.91
C ILE A 247 7.97 -14.16 21.35
N GLY A 248 8.68 -14.92 22.18
CA GLY A 248 9.77 -15.76 21.73
C GLY A 248 9.31 -17.21 21.61
N TRP A 249 9.70 -17.90 20.57
CA TRP A 249 9.43 -19.33 20.37
C TRP A 249 10.58 -20.02 19.67
N TYR A 250 10.50 -21.33 19.53
CA TYR A 250 11.43 -22.15 18.77
C TYR A 250 10.72 -22.70 17.53
N VAL A 251 11.41 -22.71 16.40
CA VAL A 251 10.87 -23.22 15.15
C VAL A 251 11.71 -24.41 14.70
N ASP A 252 11.09 -25.59 14.75
CA ASP A 252 11.75 -26.86 14.42
C ASP A 252 12.24 -26.87 12.97
N THR A 253 11.43 -26.39 12.03
CA THR A 253 11.76 -26.35 10.60
C THR A 253 13.04 -25.57 10.31
N TYR A 254 13.28 -24.48 11.04
CA TYR A 254 14.46 -23.62 10.87
C TYR A 254 15.58 -23.94 11.87
N ASN A 255 15.31 -24.83 12.84
CA ASN A 255 16.23 -25.24 13.89
C ASN A 255 16.82 -24.04 14.67
N ARG A 256 15.99 -23.01 14.93
CA ARG A 256 16.40 -21.79 15.63
C ARG A 256 15.25 -21.13 16.39
N ALA A 257 15.61 -20.29 17.36
CA ALA A 257 14.64 -19.45 18.05
C ALA A 257 14.29 -18.22 17.20
N GLN A 258 13.03 -17.80 17.29
CA GLN A 258 12.52 -16.61 16.64
C GLN A 258 11.82 -15.68 17.63
N ILE A 259 11.86 -14.40 17.35
CA ILE A 259 10.99 -13.39 17.94
C ILE A 259 9.82 -13.21 16.97
N SER A 260 8.64 -13.70 17.35
CA SER A 260 7.41 -13.52 16.57
C SER A 260 6.72 -12.24 16.97
N ILE A 261 6.44 -11.38 16.00
CA ILE A 261 5.98 -10.01 16.19
C ILE A 261 4.73 -9.76 15.35
N ASN A 262 3.72 -9.12 15.96
CA ASN A 262 2.59 -8.54 15.25
C ASN A 262 2.64 -7.02 15.37
N PHE A 263 2.78 -6.34 14.25
CA PHE A 263 2.60 -4.90 14.14
C PHE A 263 1.10 -4.61 13.97
N ASN A 264 0.47 -4.06 14.99
CA ASN A 264 -0.93 -3.65 14.90
C ASN A 264 -1.07 -2.28 14.20
N ASP A 265 0.01 -1.50 14.15
CA ASP A 265 0.14 -0.25 13.42
C ASP A 265 1.63 -0.05 13.07
N TYR A 266 1.98 -0.41 11.83
CA TYR A 266 3.35 -0.32 11.32
C TYR A 266 3.79 1.12 11.02
N LYS A 267 2.88 2.10 11.07
CA LYS A 267 3.19 3.53 10.91
C LYS A 267 3.66 4.15 12.22
N THR A 268 3.10 3.70 13.34
CA THR A 268 3.54 4.12 14.68
C THR A 268 4.83 3.43 15.10
N SER A 269 4.97 2.13 14.83
CA SER A 269 6.18 1.36 15.10
C SER A 269 6.59 0.66 13.82
N THR A 270 7.68 1.14 13.21
CA THR A 270 8.09 0.69 11.88
C THR A 270 8.87 -0.63 11.94
N ILE A 271 8.84 -1.40 10.84
CA ILE A 271 9.56 -2.69 10.77
C ILE A 271 11.06 -2.49 11.01
N HIS A 272 11.66 -1.46 10.40
CA HIS A 272 13.09 -1.20 10.51
C HIS A 272 13.52 -0.76 11.89
N ASP A 273 12.73 0.06 12.61
CA ASP A 273 13.06 0.48 13.98
C ASP A 273 13.03 -0.72 14.95
N VAL A 274 12.03 -1.59 14.79
CA VAL A 274 11.90 -2.80 15.61
C VAL A 274 13.01 -3.80 15.31
N PHE A 275 13.38 -3.96 14.02
CA PHE A 275 14.47 -4.83 13.60
C PHE A 275 15.82 -4.33 14.12
N ASP A 276 16.13 -3.06 13.98
CA ASP A 276 17.37 -2.44 14.48
C ASP A 276 17.46 -2.57 16.02
N ALA A 277 16.36 -2.36 16.73
CA ALA A 277 16.31 -2.56 18.18
C ALA A 277 16.52 -4.04 18.56
N ALA A 278 15.92 -4.97 17.84
CA ALA A 278 16.11 -6.41 18.07
C ALA A 278 17.55 -6.84 17.84
N CYS A 279 18.21 -6.31 16.80
CA CYS A 279 19.64 -6.55 16.55
C CYS A 279 20.51 -6.10 17.74
N LYS A 280 20.27 -4.88 18.24
CA LYS A 280 20.99 -4.34 19.40
C LYS A 280 20.76 -5.17 20.67
N LEU A 281 19.51 -5.51 20.96
CA LEU A 281 19.14 -6.32 22.11
C LEU A 281 19.71 -7.75 22.05
N ALA A 282 19.82 -8.31 20.83
CA ALA A 282 20.45 -9.60 20.61
C ALA A 282 21.97 -9.55 20.91
N GLU A 283 22.66 -8.52 20.40
CA GLU A 283 24.09 -8.30 20.63
C GLU A 283 24.41 -8.15 22.13
N GLU A 284 23.62 -7.39 22.87
CA GLU A 284 23.74 -7.23 24.33
C GLU A 284 23.69 -8.59 25.07
N ARG A 285 22.94 -9.55 24.53
CA ARG A 285 22.81 -10.92 25.06
C ARG A 285 23.84 -11.90 24.52
N GLY A 286 24.77 -11.44 23.66
CA GLY A 286 25.81 -12.26 23.05
C GLY A 286 25.30 -13.19 21.95
N ILE A 287 24.14 -12.90 21.37
CA ILE A 287 23.57 -13.60 20.23
C ILE A 287 23.41 -12.64 19.04
N ARG A 288 23.04 -13.16 17.88
CA ARG A 288 22.93 -12.39 16.64
C ARG A 288 21.61 -12.67 15.93
N VAL A 289 21.02 -11.63 15.36
CA VAL A 289 19.99 -11.76 14.35
C VAL A 289 20.62 -12.29 13.06
N THR A 290 20.06 -13.34 12.46
CA THR A 290 20.52 -13.91 11.19
C THR A 290 19.77 -13.33 9.99
N GLY A 291 18.51 -12.97 10.19
CA GLY A 291 17.61 -12.38 9.22
C GLY A 291 16.19 -12.32 9.75
N SER A 292 15.24 -12.21 8.86
CA SER A 292 13.84 -12.11 9.24
C SER A 292 12.89 -12.72 8.21
N GLU A 293 11.61 -12.79 8.56
CA GLU A 293 10.57 -13.37 7.72
C GLU A 293 9.29 -12.54 7.83
N LEU A 294 8.69 -12.19 6.70
CA LEU A 294 7.35 -11.65 6.63
C LEU A 294 6.36 -12.80 6.39
N VAL A 295 5.42 -12.97 7.32
CA VAL A 295 4.37 -13.99 7.23
C VAL A 295 3.15 -13.38 6.54
N GLY A 296 2.74 -13.99 5.41
CA GLY A 296 1.67 -13.47 4.56
C GLY A 296 2.12 -12.26 3.73
N LEU A 297 1.18 -11.35 3.49
CA LEU A 297 1.36 -10.18 2.64
C LEU A 297 1.76 -8.94 3.44
N VAL A 298 2.47 -8.02 2.78
CA VAL A 298 2.91 -6.75 3.35
C VAL A 298 2.53 -5.58 2.44
N PRO A 299 2.07 -4.43 2.98
CA PRO A 299 1.86 -3.23 2.18
C PRO A 299 3.19 -2.72 1.63
N LYS A 300 3.19 -2.31 0.35
CA LYS A 300 4.37 -1.72 -0.30
C LYS A 300 4.98 -0.56 0.50
N GLU A 301 4.13 0.27 1.10
CA GLU A 301 4.54 1.41 1.92
C GLU A 301 5.48 0.99 3.07
N ALA A 302 5.21 -0.12 3.76
CA ALA A 302 6.03 -0.59 4.88
C ALA A 302 7.47 -0.92 4.46
N LEU A 303 7.64 -1.54 3.28
CA LEU A 303 8.96 -1.84 2.72
C LEU A 303 9.66 -0.60 2.16
N LEU A 304 8.91 0.34 1.57
CA LEU A 304 9.48 1.62 1.15
C LEU A 304 10.01 2.41 2.34
N MET A 305 9.26 2.47 3.45
CA MET A 305 9.73 3.11 4.69
C MET A 305 11.05 2.49 5.17
N ALA A 306 11.14 1.15 5.19
CA ALA A 306 12.34 0.44 5.59
C ALA A 306 13.52 0.71 4.64
N GLY A 307 13.29 0.63 3.32
CA GLY A 307 14.33 0.89 2.32
C GLY A 307 14.88 2.32 2.38
N ILE A 308 14.01 3.30 2.53
CA ILE A 308 14.39 4.71 2.71
C ILE A 308 15.24 4.88 3.98
N HIS A 309 14.85 4.24 5.09
CA HIS A 309 15.63 4.26 6.34
C HIS A 309 17.05 3.74 6.12
N TYR A 310 17.20 2.56 5.51
CA TYR A 310 18.51 1.95 5.32
C TYR A 310 19.36 2.65 4.27
N LEU A 311 18.77 3.18 3.19
CA LEU A 311 19.49 4.03 2.23
C LEU A 311 20.06 5.28 2.90
N LYS A 312 19.26 5.99 3.71
CA LYS A 312 19.72 7.15 4.49
C LYS A 312 20.82 6.78 5.47
N LYS A 313 20.69 5.65 6.17
CA LYS A 313 21.70 5.13 7.11
C LYS A 313 23.04 4.80 6.40
N GLN A 314 22.96 4.40 5.13
CA GLN A 314 24.11 4.15 4.25
C GLN A 314 24.62 5.43 3.54
N ASN A 315 24.01 6.59 3.76
CA ASN A 315 24.27 7.84 3.04
C ASN A 315 24.09 7.70 1.51
N ARG A 316 23.09 6.91 1.08
CA ARG A 316 22.73 6.73 -0.33
C ARG A 316 21.46 7.53 -0.67
N SER A 317 21.32 7.89 -1.95
CA SER A 317 20.14 8.61 -2.45
C SER A 317 18.87 7.76 -2.33
N THR A 318 17.78 8.38 -1.92
CA THR A 318 16.42 7.81 -1.95
C THR A 318 15.64 8.26 -3.20
N GLY A 319 16.24 9.14 -4.04
CA GLY A 319 15.69 9.56 -5.33
C GLY A 319 15.91 8.52 -6.44
N ILE A 320 15.63 7.26 -6.17
CA ILE A 320 15.78 6.10 -7.07
C ILE A 320 14.43 5.38 -7.23
N PRO A 321 14.29 4.46 -8.20
CA PRO A 321 13.05 3.71 -8.39
C PRO A 321 12.60 2.96 -7.13
N ASN A 322 11.29 2.88 -6.92
CA ASN A 322 10.71 2.18 -5.76
C ASN A 322 11.16 0.72 -5.64
N ARG A 323 11.42 0.04 -6.77
CA ARG A 323 11.91 -1.35 -6.77
C ARG A 323 13.27 -1.45 -6.08
N ASP A 324 14.18 -0.52 -6.37
CA ASP A 324 15.53 -0.51 -5.79
C ASP A 324 15.50 -0.15 -4.30
N ILE A 325 14.56 0.72 -3.89
CA ILE A 325 14.32 1.04 -2.47
C ILE A 325 13.84 -0.22 -1.72
N ILE A 326 12.89 -0.97 -2.31
CA ILE A 326 12.38 -2.22 -1.73
C ILE A 326 13.46 -3.28 -1.67
N GLU A 327 14.30 -3.40 -2.71
CA GLU A 327 15.43 -4.33 -2.70
C GLU A 327 16.40 -4.02 -1.55
N CYS A 328 16.70 -2.75 -1.30
CA CYS A 328 17.49 -2.33 -0.14
C CYS A 328 16.83 -2.75 1.19
N ALA A 329 15.51 -2.67 1.29
CA ALA A 329 14.78 -3.15 2.48
C ALA A 329 14.92 -4.66 2.67
N ILE A 330 14.74 -5.44 1.59
CA ILE A 330 14.84 -6.91 1.61
C ILE A 330 16.23 -7.35 2.09
N GLN A 331 17.27 -6.75 1.53
CA GLN A 331 18.65 -7.05 1.90
C GLN A 331 18.96 -6.64 3.34
N SER A 332 18.54 -5.44 3.75
CA SER A 332 18.86 -4.90 5.08
C SER A 332 18.12 -5.61 6.21
N LEU A 333 16.89 -6.03 5.97
CA LEU A 333 16.08 -6.82 6.93
C LEU A 333 16.41 -8.31 6.88
N GLY A 334 17.19 -8.78 5.90
CA GLY A 334 17.49 -10.20 5.72
C GLY A 334 16.25 -11.04 5.45
N LEU A 335 15.33 -10.56 4.59
CA LEU A 335 14.06 -11.24 4.30
C LEU A 335 14.23 -12.54 3.49
N ASN A 336 15.42 -12.74 2.91
CA ASN A 336 15.78 -13.96 2.17
C ASN A 336 16.48 -15.03 3.05
N ASP A 337 16.52 -14.87 4.39
CA ASP A 337 17.29 -15.74 5.30
C ASP A 337 16.83 -17.21 5.29
N VAL A 338 15.53 -17.43 5.29
CA VAL A 338 14.95 -18.79 5.38
C VAL A 338 14.15 -19.21 4.16
N VAL A 339 13.50 -18.26 3.48
CA VAL A 339 12.73 -18.49 2.26
C VAL A 339 12.95 -17.31 1.32
N PRO A 340 13.11 -17.51 0.01
CA PRO A 340 13.20 -16.41 -0.95
C PRO A 340 12.00 -15.46 -0.85
N PHE A 341 12.25 -14.16 -0.77
CA PHE A 341 11.22 -13.13 -0.76
C PHE A 341 10.88 -12.72 -2.19
N ILE A 342 9.75 -13.19 -2.69
CA ILE A 342 9.27 -12.88 -4.05
C ILE A 342 8.35 -11.67 -3.96
N LEU A 343 8.76 -10.55 -4.56
CA LEU A 343 8.03 -9.27 -4.48
C LEU A 343 6.58 -9.40 -4.95
N GLU A 344 6.40 -10.10 -6.08
CA GLU A 344 5.11 -10.30 -6.74
C GLU A 344 4.12 -11.13 -5.93
N GLU A 345 4.62 -11.94 -4.98
CA GLU A 345 3.81 -12.80 -4.10
C GLU A 345 3.63 -12.21 -2.71
N LYS A 346 4.59 -11.40 -2.23
CA LYS A 346 4.62 -10.92 -0.84
C LYS A 346 4.17 -9.48 -0.67
N ILE A 347 4.28 -8.65 -1.72
CA ILE A 347 3.80 -7.27 -1.67
C ILE A 347 2.37 -7.23 -2.20
N MET A 348 1.45 -6.79 -1.36
CA MET A 348 0.01 -6.81 -1.62
C MET A 348 -0.39 -6.14 -2.94
N GLU A 349 0.17 -4.96 -3.22
CA GLU A 349 -0.13 -4.20 -4.43
C GLU A 349 0.39 -4.91 -5.70
N TYR A 350 1.43 -5.73 -5.58
CA TYR A 350 1.98 -6.51 -6.70
C TYR A 350 1.23 -7.84 -6.88
N ALA A 351 0.90 -8.53 -5.78
CA ALA A 351 0.10 -9.75 -5.79
C ALA A 351 -1.32 -9.53 -6.36
N ALA A 352 -1.86 -8.31 -6.22
CA ALA A 352 -3.16 -7.93 -6.78
C ALA A 352 -3.23 -7.87 -8.31
N GLY A 353 -2.19 -8.30 -9.01
CA GLY A 353 -2.19 -8.38 -10.47
C GLY A 353 -1.83 -7.08 -11.19
N ILE A 354 -1.19 -6.13 -10.52
CA ILE A 354 -0.33 -5.17 -11.19
C ILE A 354 0.90 -5.96 -11.65
N LYS A 355 0.68 -6.85 -12.59
CA LYS A 355 1.74 -7.55 -13.30
C LYS A 355 2.54 -6.51 -14.07
N ASN A 356 3.55 -5.94 -13.43
CA ASN A 356 4.68 -5.44 -14.16
C ASN A 356 5.38 -6.68 -14.74
N LEU A 357 5.12 -6.91 -16.00
CA LEU A 357 5.73 -7.92 -16.81
C LEU A 357 7.24 -7.89 -16.60
N ALA A 358 7.77 -8.90 -15.91
CA ALA A 358 9.16 -9.29 -16.04
C ALA A 358 9.32 -9.90 -17.43
N ASN A 359 9.37 -9.05 -18.45
CA ASN A 359 9.85 -9.43 -19.76
C ASN A 359 11.31 -9.08 -19.84
N GLU A 360 12.10 -9.96 -20.46
CA GLU A 360 13.51 -9.77 -20.79
C GLU A 360 13.77 -8.53 -21.66
N ASN A 361 12.73 -7.92 -22.23
CA ASN A 361 12.77 -6.64 -22.91
C ASN A 361 12.56 -5.50 -21.92
N ILE A 362 13.57 -4.67 -21.75
CA ILE A 362 13.53 -3.42 -20.95
C ILE A 362 12.41 -2.48 -21.40
N PHE A 363 11.96 -2.59 -22.66
CA PHE A 363 10.95 -1.74 -23.26
C PHE A 363 9.76 -2.57 -23.78
N ASP A 364 8.56 -2.31 -23.22
CA ASP A 364 7.30 -2.88 -23.75
C ASP A 364 6.81 -2.02 -24.92
N THR A 365 6.81 -2.60 -26.12
CA THR A 365 6.38 -1.93 -27.37
C THR A 365 4.87 -1.75 -27.46
N LYS A 366 4.08 -2.34 -26.58
CA LYS A 366 2.60 -2.31 -26.61
C LYS A 366 2.02 -0.90 -26.76
N PHE A 367 2.59 0.08 -26.05
CA PHE A 367 2.18 1.48 -26.19
C PHE A 367 2.43 2.02 -27.61
N LEU A 368 3.59 1.69 -28.21
CA LEU A 368 3.91 2.12 -29.58
C LEU A 368 3.01 1.45 -30.61
N ASP A 369 2.69 0.16 -30.40
CA ASP A 369 1.77 -0.58 -31.27
C ASP A 369 0.36 0.03 -31.23
N GLU A 370 -0.12 0.40 -30.04
CA GLU A 370 -1.40 1.10 -29.88
C GLU A 370 -1.36 2.51 -30.49
N LEU A 371 -0.26 3.25 -30.29
CA LEU A 371 -0.08 4.60 -30.83
C LEU A 371 -0.01 4.62 -32.38
N SER A 372 0.59 3.57 -32.98
CA SER A 372 0.70 3.42 -34.43
C SER A 372 -0.56 2.87 -35.09
N SER A 373 -1.55 2.43 -34.33
CA SER A 373 -2.79 1.87 -34.86
C SER A 373 -3.71 2.94 -35.41
N ASN A 374 -4.79 2.50 -36.09
CA ASN A 374 -5.85 3.40 -36.60
C ASN A 374 -6.86 3.82 -35.50
N LYS A 375 -6.57 3.58 -34.24
CA LYS A 375 -7.39 4.01 -33.10
C LYS A 375 -7.22 5.51 -32.86
N PRO A 376 -8.28 6.22 -32.46
CA PRO A 376 -8.20 7.66 -32.21
C PRO A 376 -7.43 8.03 -30.91
N ALA A 377 -7.14 7.07 -30.05
CA ALA A 377 -6.34 7.21 -28.84
C ALA A 377 -5.67 5.87 -28.50
N PRO A 378 -4.42 5.86 -27.92
CA PRO A 378 -3.62 7.01 -27.50
C PRO A 378 -3.16 7.87 -28.70
N GLY A 379 -2.82 9.15 -28.43
CA GLY A 379 -2.41 10.12 -29.45
C GLY A 379 -1.24 11.00 -29.03
N GLY A 380 -1.13 12.17 -29.68
CA GLY A 380 -0.04 13.12 -29.46
C GLY A 380 0.08 13.64 -28.03
N GLY A 381 -1.02 13.81 -27.29
CA GLY A 381 -1.01 14.22 -25.89
C GLY A 381 -0.39 13.16 -24.97
N SER A 382 -0.75 11.89 -25.19
CA SER A 382 -0.16 10.76 -24.50
C SER A 382 1.34 10.62 -24.81
N ALA A 383 1.76 10.81 -26.08
CA ALA A 383 3.17 10.81 -26.47
C ALA A 383 3.96 11.97 -25.84
N ALA A 384 3.36 13.17 -25.76
CA ALA A 384 3.98 14.31 -25.09
C ALA A 384 4.20 14.07 -23.59
N ALA A 385 3.24 13.44 -22.90
CA ALA A 385 3.36 13.06 -21.51
C ALA A 385 4.48 12.01 -21.29
N LEU A 386 4.58 11.02 -22.18
CA LEU A 386 5.65 10.03 -22.15
C LEU A 386 7.04 10.67 -22.34
N ALA A 387 7.17 11.58 -23.32
CA ALA A 387 8.43 12.30 -23.53
C ALA A 387 8.86 13.08 -22.28
N GLY A 388 7.95 13.79 -21.63
CA GLY A 388 8.22 14.46 -20.35
C GLY A 388 8.62 13.50 -19.24
N SER A 389 7.98 12.31 -19.15
CA SER A 389 8.31 11.26 -18.16
C SER A 389 9.72 10.72 -18.38
N ILE A 390 10.14 10.51 -19.64
CA ILE A 390 11.51 10.09 -19.99
C ILE A 390 12.53 11.14 -19.53
N GLY A 391 12.27 12.44 -19.80
CA GLY A 391 13.12 13.53 -19.36
C GLY A 391 13.28 13.57 -17.83
N ALA A 392 12.19 13.37 -17.09
CA ALA A 392 12.21 13.32 -15.64
C ALA A 392 12.99 12.09 -15.12
N ALA A 393 12.85 10.93 -15.77
CA ALA A 393 13.60 9.72 -15.42
C ALA A 393 15.13 9.93 -15.55
N LEU A 394 15.57 10.55 -16.64
CA LEU A 394 16.99 10.91 -16.85
C LEU A 394 17.48 11.90 -15.78
N CYS A 395 16.71 12.92 -15.43
CA CYS A 395 17.05 13.83 -14.33
C CYS A 395 17.26 13.09 -13.01
N SER A 396 16.40 12.13 -12.69
CA SER A 396 16.51 11.32 -11.48
C SER A 396 17.77 10.45 -11.51
N MET A 397 18.05 9.76 -12.62
CA MET A 397 19.24 8.94 -12.81
C MET A 397 20.51 9.78 -12.58
N VAL A 398 20.60 10.93 -13.23
CA VAL A 398 21.78 11.81 -13.11
C VAL A 398 21.96 12.35 -11.70
N ALA A 399 20.86 12.70 -11.02
CA ALA A 399 20.92 13.12 -9.62
C ALA A 399 21.46 11.99 -8.72
N ALA A 400 20.97 10.75 -8.89
CA ALA A 400 21.43 9.59 -8.12
C ALA A 400 22.91 9.29 -8.37
N LEU A 401 23.35 9.24 -9.62
CA LEU A 401 24.75 9.02 -9.98
C LEU A 401 25.68 10.11 -9.42
N SER A 402 25.23 11.36 -9.43
CA SER A 402 26.00 12.49 -8.89
C SER A 402 26.07 12.46 -7.36
N HIS A 403 25.01 11.99 -6.70
CA HIS A 403 24.96 11.84 -5.24
C HIS A 403 26.00 10.83 -4.73
N GLU A 404 26.29 9.77 -5.48
CA GLU A 404 27.22 8.70 -5.07
C GLU A 404 28.70 9.04 -5.29
N LYS A 405 29.00 10.07 -6.07
CA LYS A 405 30.38 10.48 -6.38
C LYS A 405 31.10 11.07 -5.16
N LYS A 406 32.34 10.60 -4.91
CA LYS A 406 33.18 11.02 -3.78
C LYS A 406 33.57 12.49 -3.85
N ASP A 407 33.83 13.01 -5.02
CA ASP A 407 34.21 14.42 -5.28
C ASP A 407 33.01 15.38 -5.26
N MET A 408 31.79 14.86 -5.10
CA MET A 408 30.54 15.63 -5.10
C MET A 408 29.76 15.57 -3.77
N ILE A 409 30.39 15.14 -2.69
CA ILE A 409 29.74 14.95 -1.38
C ILE A 409 29.02 16.22 -0.90
N SER A 410 29.58 17.41 -1.15
CA SER A 410 28.94 18.70 -0.81
C SER A 410 27.61 18.95 -1.53
N ASN A 411 27.38 18.31 -2.67
CA ASN A 411 26.17 18.46 -3.47
C ASN A 411 25.06 17.42 -3.11
N ARG A 412 25.33 16.47 -2.24
CA ARG A 412 24.39 15.40 -1.87
C ARG A 412 23.00 15.89 -1.48
N PRO A 413 22.84 16.90 -0.60
CA PRO A 413 21.49 17.39 -0.24
C PRO A 413 20.70 17.94 -1.43
N LEU A 414 21.40 18.60 -2.37
CA LEU A 414 20.77 19.11 -3.58
C LEU A 414 20.40 17.96 -4.54
N MET A 415 21.29 16.99 -4.73
CA MET A 415 21.03 15.82 -5.59
C MET A 415 19.87 14.98 -5.06
N GLU A 416 19.77 14.82 -3.75
CA GLU A 416 18.64 14.15 -3.11
C GLU A 416 17.32 14.86 -3.42
N ASP A 417 17.24 16.17 -3.19
CA ASP A 417 16.04 16.99 -3.44
C ASP A 417 15.62 16.94 -4.92
N LEU A 418 16.57 17.11 -5.84
CA LEU A 418 16.30 17.07 -7.29
C LEU A 418 15.89 15.67 -7.75
N GLY A 419 16.54 14.62 -7.22
CA GLY A 419 16.20 13.22 -7.53
C GLY A 419 14.77 12.86 -7.10
N LEU A 420 14.36 13.24 -5.89
CA LEU A 420 13.01 13.04 -5.39
C LEU A 420 11.97 13.80 -6.23
N LYS A 421 12.22 15.05 -6.56
CA LYS A 421 11.34 15.85 -7.44
C LYS A 421 11.22 15.21 -8.82
N ALA A 422 12.32 14.71 -9.37
CA ALA A 422 12.35 14.05 -10.67
C ALA A 422 11.55 12.75 -10.67
N GLN A 423 11.67 11.90 -9.64
CA GLN A 423 10.86 10.67 -9.50
C GLN A 423 9.37 10.99 -9.44
N ASN A 424 8.97 11.97 -8.65
CA ASN A 424 7.57 12.40 -8.56
C ASN A 424 7.03 12.90 -9.91
N LEU A 425 7.82 13.68 -10.66
CA LEU A 425 7.43 14.15 -11.99
C LEU A 425 7.33 13.01 -13.00
N LYS A 426 8.28 12.08 -12.99
CA LYS A 426 8.26 10.88 -13.83
C LYS A 426 6.96 10.10 -13.64
N ASP A 427 6.62 9.78 -12.39
CA ASP A 427 5.42 9.00 -12.07
C ASP A 427 4.14 9.78 -12.42
N HIS A 428 4.11 11.08 -12.16
CA HIS A 428 2.96 11.91 -12.49
C HIS A 428 2.73 12.03 -13.99
N LEU A 429 3.79 12.27 -14.78
CA LEU A 429 3.72 12.35 -16.23
C LEU A 429 3.35 11.00 -16.85
N ALA A 430 3.84 9.89 -16.30
CA ALA A 430 3.41 8.54 -16.72
C ALA A 430 1.90 8.31 -16.49
N LEU A 431 1.33 8.82 -15.39
CA LEU A 431 -0.12 8.79 -15.16
C LEU A 431 -0.90 9.66 -16.17
N LEU A 432 -0.31 10.77 -16.62
CA LEU A 432 -0.94 11.66 -17.60
C LEU A 432 -1.07 11.00 -18.98
N VAL A 433 -0.21 10.05 -19.35
CA VAL A 433 -0.35 9.24 -20.58
C VAL A 433 -1.73 8.58 -20.62
N ALA A 434 -2.12 7.88 -19.57
CA ALA A 434 -3.41 7.21 -19.50
C ALA A 434 -4.58 8.18 -19.28
N LYS A 435 -4.35 9.31 -18.59
CA LYS A 435 -5.39 10.34 -18.41
C LYS A 435 -5.77 11.00 -19.72
N ASP A 436 -4.81 11.28 -20.60
CA ASP A 436 -5.02 11.87 -21.92
C ASP A 436 -5.90 10.97 -22.78
N THR A 437 -5.56 9.70 -22.90
CA THR A 437 -6.38 8.69 -23.59
C THR A 437 -7.82 8.66 -23.05
N ARG A 438 -8.00 8.64 -21.74
CA ARG A 438 -9.34 8.65 -21.11
C ARG A 438 -10.10 9.94 -21.35
N ALA A 439 -9.42 11.09 -21.37
CA ALA A 439 -10.05 12.37 -21.61
C ALA A 439 -10.62 12.45 -23.05
N PHE A 440 -9.87 11.93 -24.02
CA PHE A 440 -10.34 11.85 -25.41
C PHE A 440 -11.53 10.88 -25.55
N ASN A 441 -11.48 9.71 -24.96
CA ASN A 441 -12.59 8.74 -25.01
C ASN A 441 -13.88 9.33 -24.44
N ARG A 442 -13.82 10.18 -23.40
CA ARG A 442 -15.00 10.90 -22.87
C ARG A 442 -15.63 11.85 -23.89
N ILE A 443 -14.85 12.46 -24.79
CA ILE A 443 -15.41 13.27 -25.88
C ILE A 443 -16.21 12.37 -26.83
N ILE A 444 -15.66 11.22 -27.22
CA ILE A 444 -16.37 10.26 -28.07
C ILE A 444 -17.67 9.79 -27.42
N GLU A 445 -17.62 9.42 -26.14
CA GLU A 445 -18.80 9.00 -25.36
C GLU A 445 -19.86 10.09 -25.30
N ALA A 446 -19.46 11.34 -25.03
CA ALA A 446 -20.39 12.48 -24.97
C ALA A 446 -21.06 12.74 -26.32
N ASN A 447 -20.31 12.58 -27.43
CA ASN A 447 -20.84 12.74 -28.80
C ASN A 447 -21.82 11.62 -29.20
N ARG A 448 -21.79 10.46 -28.55
CA ARG A 448 -22.71 9.33 -28.76
C ARG A 448 -24.03 9.43 -27.98
N LEU A 449 -24.16 10.40 -27.09
CA LEU A 449 -25.39 10.60 -26.35
C LEU A 449 -26.57 10.92 -27.24
N PRO A 450 -27.82 10.52 -26.87
CA PRO A 450 -29.02 10.85 -27.64
C PRO A 450 -29.20 12.35 -27.84
N SER A 451 -29.84 12.73 -28.96
CA SER A 451 -30.15 14.13 -29.31
C SER A 451 -31.56 14.28 -29.90
N ASN A 452 -32.46 13.35 -29.54
CA ASN A 452 -33.80 13.26 -30.10
C ASN A 452 -34.75 14.31 -29.54
N THR A 453 -34.59 14.71 -28.30
CA THR A 453 -35.42 15.72 -27.64
C THR A 453 -34.58 16.97 -27.30
N LYS A 454 -35.25 18.10 -27.01
CA LYS A 454 -34.57 19.33 -26.56
C LYS A 454 -33.81 19.09 -25.23
N GLU A 455 -34.32 18.23 -24.38
CA GLU A 455 -33.69 17.86 -23.12
C GLU A 455 -32.42 17.02 -23.36
N ASP A 456 -32.49 16.02 -24.23
CA ASP A 456 -31.34 15.23 -24.67
C ASP A 456 -30.24 16.12 -25.26
N GLN A 457 -30.61 17.07 -26.12
CA GLN A 457 -29.68 18.01 -26.72
C GLN A 457 -28.98 18.89 -25.68
N ALA A 458 -29.72 19.38 -24.69
CA ALA A 458 -29.15 20.17 -23.60
C ALA A 458 -28.17 19.36 -22.71
N ILE A 459 -28.54 18.12 -22.36
CA ILE A 459 -27.68 17.19 -21.61
C ILE A 459 -26.41 16.86 -22.41
N ARG A 460 -26.56 16.51 -23.69
CA ARG A 460 -25.45 16.19 -24.59
C ARG A 460 -24.48 17.36 -24.70
N SER A 461 -24.97 18.60 -25.01
CA SER A 461 -24.14 19.79 -25.07
C SER A 461 -23.36 20.06 -23.81
N LYS A 462 -24.01 19.93 -22.64
CA LYS A 462 -23.33 20.09 -21.35
C LYS A 462 -22.24 19.06 -21.14
N LYS A 463 -22.45 17.79 -21.53
CA LYS A 463 -21.48 16.71 -21.43
C LYS A 463 -20.31 16.90 -22.38
N ILE A 464 -20.56 17.31 -23.63
CA ILE A 464 -19.53 17.63 -24.62
C ILE A 464 -18.65 18.77 -24.12
N ASN A 465 -19.23 19.88 -23.68
CA ASN A 465 -18.46 21.02 -23.16
C ASN A 465 -17.60 20.63 -21.95
N SER A 466 -18.10 19.81 -21.04
CA SER A 466 -17.34 19.30 -19.90
C SER A 466 -16.19 18.38 -20.34
N ALA A 467 -16.42 17.52 -21.33
CA ALA A 467 -15.40 16.61 -21.85
C ALA A 467 -14.29 17.37 -22.60
N ILE A 468 -14.62 18.34 -23.44
CA ILE A 468 -13.65 19.21 -24.14
C ILE A 468 -12.81 20.00 -23.14
N LYS A 469 -13.43 20.57 -22.11
CA LYS A 469 -12.69 21.28 -21.04
C LYS A 469 -11.69 20.34 -20.37
N ASN A 470 -12.09 19.13 -20.00
CA ASN A 470 -11.19 18.15 -19.39
C ASN A 470 -10.06 17.72 -20.36
N ALA A 471 -10.37 17.52 -21.65
CA ALA A 471 -9.39 17.20 -22.67
C ALA A 471 -8.41 18.36 -22.96
N THR A 472 -8.76 19.60 -22.62
CA THR A 472 -7.86 20.77 -22.65
C THR A 472 -6.99 20.84 -21.41
N GLU A 473 -7.56 20.54 -20.22
CA GLU A 473 -6.86 20.64 -18.94
C GLU A 473 -5.75 19.58 -18.78
N VAL A 474 -5.96 18.34 -19.27
CA VAL A 474 -4.96 17.26 -19.17
C VAL A 474 -3.66 17.60 -19.91
N PRO A 475 -3.66 17.97 -21.20
CA PRO A 475 -2.42 18.37 -21.86
C PRO A 475 -1.84 19.68 -21.31
N LEU A 476 -2.64 20.59 -20.75
CA LEU A 476 -2.12 21.77 -20.06
C LEU A 476 -1.35 21.37 -18.79
N GLU A 477 -1.86 20.41 -18.02
CA GLU A 477 -1.15 19.84 -16.87
C GLU A 477 0.15 19.15 -17.31
N THR A 478 0.14 18.44 -18.44
CA THR A 478 1.34 17.85 -19.06
C THR A 478 2.36 18.92 -19.41
N ALA A 479 1.97 20.00 -20.08
CA ALA A 479 2.86 21.10 -20.46
C ALA A 479 3.52 21.75 -19.22
N LYS A 480 2.75 22.00 -18.16
CA LYS A 480 3.27 22.55 -16.89
C LYS A 480 4.32 21.63 -16.25
N ASN A 481 4.09 20.33 -16.27
CA ASN A 481 5.02 19.37 -15.68
C ASN A 481 6.26 19.15 -16.56
N CYS A 482 6.13 19.18 -17.89
CA CYS A 482 7.28 19.18 -18.79
C CYS A 482 8.18 20.42 -18.61
N LEU A 483 7.60 21.60 -18.34
CA LEU A 483 8.39 22.78 -17.97
C LEU A 483 9.18 22.55 -16.69
N LYS A 484 8.58 21.92 -15.67
CA LYS A 484 9.31 21.56 -14.43
C LYS A 484 10.45 20.59 -14.69
N VAL A 485 10.30 19.65 -15.64
CA VAL A 485 11.40 18.76 -16.06
C VAL A 485 12.57 19.58 -16.62
N ILE A 486 12.29 20.54 -17.50
CA ILE A 486 13.31 21.44 -18.06
C ILE A 486 14.00 22.26 -16.94
N GLU A 487 13.23 22.75 -15.98
CA GLU A 487 13.75 23.49 -14.81
C GLU A 487 14.67 22.62 -13.93
N LEU A 488 14.27 21.35 -13.69
CA LEU A 488 15.09 20.39 -12.96
C LEU A 488 16.38 20.06 -13.71
N ALA A 489 16.29 19.77 -15.00
CA ALA A 489 17.46 19.51 -15.84
C ALA A 489 18.44 20.71 -15.82
N ASN A 490 17.94 21.94 -15.94
CA ASN A 490 18.75 23.14 -15.82
C ASN A 490 19.44 23.27 -14.46
N ALA A 491 18.75 22.93 -13.37
CA ALA A 491 19.32 22.98 -12.01
C ALA A 491 20.45 21.95 -11.81
N LEU A 492 20.39 20.84 -12.53
CA LEU A 492 21.42 19.79 -12.52
C LEU A 492 22.72 20.23 -13.23
N VAL A 493 22.63 20.92 -14.38
CA VAL A 493 23.76 21.25 -15.26
C VAL A 493 25.03 21.71 -14.54
N PRO A 494 24.99 22.68 -13.57
CA PRO A 494 26.20 23.20 -12.93
C PRO A 494 26.76 22.32 -11.82
N LYS A 495 26.10 21.22 -11.48
CA LYS A 495 26.35 20.44 -10.24
C LYS A 495 26.45 18.94 -10.45
N ILE A 496 26.47 18.49 -11.71
CA ILE A 496 26.49 17.06 -12.03
C ILE A 496 27.88 16.54 -12.33
N ASN A 497 27.99 15.22 -12.33
CA ASN A 497 29.14 14.52 -12.88
C ASN A 497 29.28 14.82 -14.39
N PRO A 498 30.45 15.29 -14.86
CA PRO A 498 30.66 15.59 -16.29
C PRO A 498 30.33 14.43 -17.24
N SER A 499 30.52 13.17 -16.82
CA SER A 499 30.19 11.98 -17.64
C SER A 499 28.69 11.81 -17.88
N SER A 500 27.83 12.46 -17.09
CA SER A 500 26.36 12.38 -17.24
C SER A 500 25.75 13.63 -17.88
N VAL A 501 26.59 14.53 -18.41
CA VAL A 501 26.11 15.81 -18.96
C VAL A 501 25.26 15.61 -20.22
N SER A 502 25.56 14.60 -21.04
CA SER A 502 24.77 14.23 -22.21
C SER A 502 23.36 13.75 -21.85
N ASP A 503 23.22 13.02 -20.74
CA ASP A 503 21.92 12.54 -20.28
C ASP A 503 21.02 13.70 -19.84
N VAL A 504 21.58 14.74 -19.23
CA VAL A 504 20.84 15.98 -18.93
C VAL A 504 20.46 16.72 -20.20
N GLY A 505 21.30 16.70 -21.23
CA GLY A 505 20.97 17.22 -22.56
C GLY A 505 19.76 16.53 -23.14
N VAL A 506 19.75 15.20 -23.13
CA VAL A 506 18.58 14.40 -23.59
C VAL A 506 17.33 14.68 -22.73
N ALA A 507 17.48 14.86 -21.41
CA ALA A 507 16.37 15.23 -20.55
C ALA A 507 15.74 16.58 -20.92
N LEU A 508 16.58 17.57 -21.27
CA LEU A 508 16.12 18.89 -21.74
C LEU A 508 15.37 18.79 -23.06
N GLU A 509 15.89 18.02 -24.03
CA GLU A 509 15.24 17.81 -25.32
C GLU A 509 13.90 17.08 -25.16
N ALA A 510 13.86 16.00 -24.38
CA ALA A 510 12.64 15.26 -24.10
C ALA A 510 11.59 16.12 -23.38
N GLY A 511 12.03 16.91 -22.38
CA GLY A 511 11.18 17.87 -21.68
C GLY A 511 10.59 18.93 -22.61
N LEU A 512 11.40 19.47 -23.52
CA LEU A 512 10.96 20.47 -24.50
C LEU A 512 10.01 19.88 -25.56
N ALA A 513 10.30 18.68 -26.05
CA ALA A 513 9.41 17.94 -26.94
C ALA A 513 8.05 17.70 -26.28
N GLY A 514 8.04 17.25 -25.02
CA GLY A 514 6.84 17.07 -24.23
C GLY A 514 6.07 18.37 -24.01
N LEU A 515 6.75 19.48 -23.66
CA LEU A 515 6.13 20.80 -23.49
C LEU A 515 5.45 21.29 -24.78
N ARG A 516 6.17 21.27 -25.89
CA ARG A 516 5.65 21.70 -27.20
C ARG A 516 4.51 20.80 -27.69
N GLY A 517 4.70 19.49 -27.61
CA GLY A 517 3.68 18.51 -28.00
C GLY A 517 2.39 18.66 -27.20
N ALA A 518 2.48 18.76 -25.87
CA ALA A 518 1.33 19.01 -25.02
C ALA A 518 0.64 20.34 -25.33
N SER A 519 1.42 21.39 -25.60
CA SER A 519 0.88 22.71 -25.99
C SER A 519 0.09 22.66 -27.28
N LEU A 520 0.52 21.90 -28.29
CA LEU A 520 -0.25 21.68 -29.52
C LEU A 520 -1.60 20.98 -29.24
N ASN A 521 -1.61 20.00 -28.31
CA ASN A 521 -2.85 19.33 -27.92
C ASN A 521 -3.79 20.25 -27.10
N VAL A 522 -3.26 21.18 -26.31
CA VAL A 522 -4.09 22.23 -25.69
C VAL A 522 -4.73 23.11 -26.76
N MET A 523 -3.93 23.56 -27.72
CA MET A 523 -4.39 24.51 -28.76
C MET A 523 -5.47 23.90 -29.65
N ILE A 524 -5.35 22.64 -30.08
CA ILE A 524 -6.37 21.99 -30.90
C ILE A 524 -7.69 21.83 -30.14
N ASN A 525 -7.66 21.48 -28.86
CA ASN A 525 -8.85 21.34 -28.04
C ASN A 525 -9.50 22.67 -27.67
N LEU A 526 -8.74 23.79 -27.67
CA LEU A 526 -9.29 25.12 -27.43
C LEU A 526 -10.22 25.61 -28.55
N VAL A 527 -10.06 25.12 -29.77
CA VAL A 527 -10.89 25.53 -30.90
C VAL A 527 -12.39 25.28 -30.65
N ASP A 528 -12.71 24.22 -29.93
CA ASP A 528 -14.09 23.82 -29.61
C ASP A 528 -14.62 24.47 -28.30
N ILE A 529 -13.83 25.34 -27.63
CA ILE A 529 -14.25 26.04 -26.41
C ILE A 529 -15.02 27.31 -26.78
N THR A 530 -16.28 27.37 -26.36
CA THR A 530 -17.17 28.52 -26.60
C THR A 530 -16.93 29.71 -25.66
N ASN A 531 -16.30 29.48 -24.50
CA ASN A 531 -16.00 30.53 -23.51
C ASN A 531 -14.73 31.31 -23.90
N GLN A 532 -14.92 32.49 -24.51
CA GLN A 532 -13.83 33.32 -25.00
C GLN A 532 -12.84 33.75 -23.90
N SER A 533 -13.31 34.06 -22.69
CA SER A 533 -12.43 34.44 -21.57
C SER A 533 -11.53 33.29 -21.15
N TYR A 534 -12.06 32.07 -21.10
CA TYR A 534 -11.29 30.85 -20.83
C TYR A 534 -10.28 30.59 -21.96
N PHE A 535 -10.70 30.69 -23.21
CA PHE A 535 -9.84 30.52 -24.37
C PHE A 535 -8.62 31.45 -24.31
N GLU A 536 -8.81 32.75 -24.13
CA GLU A 536 -7.71 33.74 -24.10
C GLU A 536 -6.79 33.50 -22.89
N LYS A 537 -7.36 33.17 -21.74
CA LYS A 537 -6.58 32.82 -20.56
C LYS A 537 -5.64 31.66 -20.81
N ILE A 538 -6.15 30.52 -21.32
CA ILE A 538 -5.35 29.33 -21.55
C ILE A 538 -4.33 29.52 -22.66
N LYS A 539 -4.70 30.20 -23.75
CA LYS A 539 -3.79 30.55 -24.83
C LYS A 539 -2.59 31.39 -24.34
N LYS A 540 -2.83 32.39 -23.51
CA LYS A 540 -1.77 33.20 -22.90
C LYS A 540 -0.88 32.36 -21.98
N GLU A 541 -1.48 31.48 -21.18
CA GLU A 541 -0.75 30.60 -20.27
C GLU A 541 0.18 29.66 -21.05
N VAL A 542 -0.32 28.98 -22.09
CA VAL A 542 0.47 28.09 -22.96
C VAL A 542 1.63 28.83 -23.61
N SER A 543 1.37 30.03 -24.15
CA SER A 543 2.42 30.85 -24.76
C SER A 543 3.54 31.20 -23.76
N SER A 544 3.17 31.54 -22.52
CA SER A 544 4.13 31.82 -21.46
C SER A 544 4.95 30.58 -21.07
N LEU A 545 4.33 29.41 -20.98
CA LEU A 545 5.02 28.16 -20.68
C LEU A 545 6.06 27.81 -21.75
N ILE A 546 5.70 27.92 -23.04
CA ILE A 546 6.60 27.67 -24.17
C ILE A 546 7.79 28.64 -24.13
N GLN A 547 7.54 29.94 -24.06
CA GLN A 547 8.61 30.96 -24.04
C GLN A 547 9.58 30.73 -22.88
N LYS A 548 9.07 30.42 -21.68
CA LYS A 548 9.91 30.12 -20.51
C LYS A 548 10.74 28.86 -20.73
N GLY A 549 10.13 27.79 -21.22
CA GLY A 549 10.80 26.51 -21.47
C GLY A 549 11.89 26.63 -22.51
N GLU A 550 11.63 27.28 -23.64
CA GLU A 550 12.59 27.51 -24.72
C GLU A 550 13.78 28.34 -24.28
N ARG A 551 13.54 29.40 -23.48
CA ARG A 551 14.61 30.23 -22.93
C ARG A 551 15.53 29.40 -22.02
N ILE A 552 14.97 28.62 -21.10
CA ILE A 552 15.75 27.79 -20.18
C ILE A 552 16.52 26.73 -20.95
N HIS A 553 15.85 26.02 -21.86
CA HIS A 553 16.46 25.01 -22.71
C HIS A 553 17.66 25.56 -23.46
N LYS A 554 17.52 26.69 -24.16
CA LYS A 554 18.62 27.31 -24.92
C LYS A 554 19.86 27.58 -24.06
N ILE A 555 19.64 28.21 -22.92
CA ILE A 555 20.75 28.54 -21.98
C ILE A 555 21.42 27.26 -21.48
N SER A 556 20.61 26.26 -21.12
CA SER A 556 21.12 25.00 -20.56
C SER A 556 21.93 24.18 -21.59
N ILE A 557 21.45 24.10 -22.84
CA ILE A 557 22.17 23.41 -23.94
C ILE A 557 23.48 24.11 -24.28
N GLU A 558 23.51 25.46 -24.28
CA GLU A 558 24.76 26.22 -24.45
C GLU A 558 25.77 25.88 -23.37
N ASN A 559 25.33 25.76 -22.09
CA ASN A 559 26.19 25.40 -20.96
C ASN A 559 26.68 23.95 -21.06
N ILE A 560 25.79 23.01 -21.41
CA ILE A 560 26.14 21.61 -21.66
C ILE A 560 27.21 21.50 -22.75
N THR A 561 27.02 22.21 -23.87
CA THR A 561 27.98 22.20 -25.00
C THR A 561 29.35 22.72 -24.58
N LYS A 562 29.39 23.73 -23.68
CA LYS A 562 30.67 24.24 -23.13
C LYS A 562 31.34 23.20 -22.22
N ILE A 563 30.58 22.47 -21.39
CA ILE A 563 31.10 21.40 -20.53
C ILE A 563 31.69 20.28 -21.38
N MET A 564 30.94 19.80 -22.41
CA MET A 564 31.39 18.72 -23.30
C MET A 564 32.65 19.06 -24.10
N LYS A 565 32.93 20.36 -24.37
CA LYS A 565 34.15 20.79 -25.09
C LYS A 565 35.37 20.94 -24.18
N LYS A 566 35.20 20.92 -22.86
CA LYS A 566 36.27 21.07 -21.87
C LYS A 566 36.78 19.72 -21.33
N GLY A 567 36.03 18.64 -21.50
CA GLY A 567 36.41 17.26 -21.17
C GLY A 567 36.84 16.57 -22.42
#